data_6edae8648ae3dee3c7ca1b6a02bfa865
#
_entry.id   6edae8648ae3dee3c7ca1b6a02bfa865
#
_cell.length_a   1.000
_cell.length_b   1.000
_cell.length_c   1.000
_cell.angle_alpha   90.00
_cell.angle_beta   90.00
_cell.angle_gamma   90.00
#
_symmetry.space_group_name_H-M   'P 1'
#
loop_
_entity.id
_entity.type
_entity.pdbx_description
1 polymer ?
#
loop_
_entity_poly.entity_id
_entity_poly.type
_entity_poly.pdbx_seq_one_letter_code
_entity_poly.pdbx_strand_id
1 'polypeptide(L)'
;SLIPISKIFDLYMVKFILDNTFQVGVIALVIVFQPEIRKALEYLGRTSFTLSNIEKNAETSQKIIKEIISAATSLARQKIGALIIFEKQIGLNDIIESGTKLDANISSGLLINIFIPNTPLHDGAVIIKDYTVRAAGCFLPLTENNLLSKDIGTRHRAAIGMTEKSDAVALIVS
;
A
#
# COMPACT_ATOMS: atom_id res chain seq x y z
N SER A 1 -11.48 44.48 -53.73
CA SER A 1 -10.42 43.80 -52.99
C SER A 1 -10.75 43.58 -51.50
N LEU A 2 -11.91 42.87 -51.23
CA LEU A 2 -12.37 42.54 -49.87
C LEU A 2 -12.03 41.06 -49.49
N ILE A 3 -11.51 40.27 -50.44
CA ILE A 3 -11.23 38.84 -50.27
C ILE A 3 -10.02 38.55 -49.33
N PRO A 4 -8.96 39.35 -49.21
CA PRO A 4 -7.85 39.04 -48.32
C PRO A 4 -8.19 39.28 -46.83
N ILE A 5 -9.10 40.17 -46.52
CA ILE A 5 -9.48 40.51 -45.14
C ILE A 5 -10.31 39.40 -44.50
N SER A 6 -11.19 38.78 -45.23
CA SER A 6 -12.00 37.65 -44.71
C SER A 6 -11.14 36.44 -44.42
N LYS A 7 -10.16 36.12 -45.26
CA LYS A 7 -9.20 35.02 -45.01
C LYS A 7 -8.32 35.24 -43.77
N ILE A 8 -7.95 36.50 -43.50
CA ILE A 8 -7.16 36.82 -42.30
C ILE A 8 -8.04 36.67 -41.04
N PHE A 9 -9.32 37.06 -41.10
CA PHE A 9 -10.27 36.91 -40.00
C PHE A 9 -10.54 35.43 -39.69
N ASP A 10 -10.74 34.61 -40.72
CA ASP A 10 -10.96 33.18 -40.56
C ASP A 10 -9.72 32.48 -39.96
N LEU A 11 -8.52 32.87 -40.36
CA LEU A 11 -7.30 32.35 -39.75
C LEU A 11 -7.13 32.75 -38.29
N TYR A 12 -7.52 33.97 -37.94
CA TYR A 12 -7.48 34.47 -36.55
C TYR A 12 -8.46 33.72 -35.63
N MET A 13 -9.68 33.44 -36.10
CA MET A 13 -10.69 32.71 -35.38
C MET A 13 -10.26 31.25 -35.18
N VAL A 14 -9.73 30.60 -36.22
CA VAL A 14 -9.20 29.22 -36.12
C VAL A 14 -8.05 29.13 -35.14
N LYS A 15 -7.11 30.12 -35.20
CA LYS A 15 -5.99 30.16 -34.25
C LYS A 15 -6.48 30.36 -32.82
N PHE A 16 -7.42 31.26 -32.57
CA PHE A 16 -7.97 31.51 -31.23
C PHE A 16 -8.67 30.25 -30.65
N ILE A 17 -9.43 29.54 -31.48
CA ILE A 17 -10.09 28.28 -31.07
C ILE A 17 -9.05 27.20 -30.76
N LEU A 18 -8.03 27.06 -31.60
CA LEU A 18 -6.95 26.08 -31.38
C LEU A 18 -6.15 26.36 -30.11
N ASP A 19 -5.76 27.62 -29.88
CA ASP A 19 -4.99 28.01 -28.70
C ASP A 19 -5.81 27.77 -27.41
N ASN A 20 -7.10 28.12 -27.40
CA ASN A 20 -7.99 27.87 -26.26
C ASN A 20 -8.23 26.38 -26.03
N THR A 21 -8.47 25.59 -27.09
CA THR A 21 -8.69 24.15 -27.00
C THR A 21 -7.42 23.44 -26.52
N PHE A 22 -6.25 23.85 -27.00
CA PHE A 22 -4.97 23.31 -26.57
C PHE A 22 -4.72 23.56 -25.07
N GLN A 23 -4.98 24.78 -24.59
CA GLN A 23 -4.81 25.14 -23.19
C GLN A 23 -5.74 24.33 -22.27
N VAL A 24 -7.00 24.17 -22.62
CA VAL A 24 -7.96 23.34 -21.87
C VAL A 24 -7.56 21.87 -21.93
N GLY A 25 -7.08 21.40 -23.09
CA GLY A 25 -6.60 20.03 -23.28
C GLY A 25 -5.40 19.69 -22.41
N VAL A 26 -4.45 20.59 -22.27
CA VAL A 26 -3.28 20.41 -21.37
C VAL A 26 -3.72 20.32 -19.91
N ILE A 27 -4.65 21.19 -19.47
CA ILE A 27 -5.18 21.13 -18.10
C ILE A 27 -5.91 19.82 -17.85
N ALA A 28 -6.75 19.38 -18.78
CA ALA A 28 -7.46 18.10 -18.68
C ALA A 28 -6.51 16.93 -18.61
N LEU A 29 -5.43 16.93 -19.41
CA LEU A 29 -4.39 15.90 -19.39
C LEU A 29 -3.68 15.85 -18.03
N VAL A 30 -3.32 16.99 -17.44
CA VAL A 30 -2.70 17.04 -16.11
C VAL A 30 -3.64 16.47 -15.05
N ILE A 31 -4.93 16.79 -15.10
CA ILE A 31 -5.92 16.27 -14.14
C ILE A 31 -6.07 14.76 -14.27
N VAL A 32 -6.16 14.25 -15.50
CA VAL A 32 -6.29 12.79 -15.74
C VAL A 32 -5.05 12.03 -15.28
N PHE A 33 -3.84 12.57 -15.51
CA PHE A 33 -2.58 11.92 -15.13
C PHE A 33 -2.10 12.29 -13.71
N GLN A 34 -2.85 13.09 -12.97
CA GLN A 34 -2.48 13.47 -11.59
C GLN A 34 -2.16 12.26 -10.69
N PRO A 35 -2.95 11.15 -10.65
CA PRO A 35 -2.62 10.01 -9.81
C PRO A 35 -1.36 9.27 -10.25
N GLU A 36 -1.07 9.22 -11.56
CA GLU A 36 0.14 8.58 -12.09
C GLU A 36 1.39 9.40 -11.77
N ILE A 37 1.30 10.73 -11.92
CA ILE A 37 2.40 11.64 -11.58
C ILE A 37 2.70 11.57 -10.08
N ARG A 38 1.67 11.51 -9.23
CA ARG A 38 1.84 11.35 -7.79
C ARG A 38 2.60 10.07 -7.45
N LYS A 39 2.19 8.94 -8.02
CA LYS A 39 2.86 7.64 -7.83
C LYS A 39 4.31 7.66 -8.32
N ALA A 40 4.57 8.28 -9.46
CA ALA A 40 5.92 8.42 -10.00
C ALA A 40 6.83 9.28 -9.10
N LEU A 41 6.31 10.40 -8.58
CA LEU A 41 7.05 11.25 -7.66
C LEU A 41 7.32 10.58 -6.30
N GLU A 42 6.36 9.82 -5.78
CA GLU A 42 6.56 9.00 -4.57
C GLU A 42 7.66 7.96 -4.78
N TYR A 43 7.70 7.32 -5.95
CA TYR A 43 8.74 6.35 -6.29
C TYR A 43 10.13 7.00 -6.38
N LEU A 44 10.24 8.16 -7.05
CA LEU A 44 11.51 8.89 -7.17
C LEU A 44 12.00 9.45 -5.82
N GLY A 45 11.08 9.93 -4.98
CA GLY A 45 11.40 10.43 -3.63
C GLY A 45 11.98 9.34 -2.72
N ARG A 46 11.52 8.11 -2.86
CA ARG A 46 12.04 6.96 -2.10
C ARG A 46 13.44 6.52 -2.54
N THR A 47 13.76 6.60 -3.82
CA THR A 47 15.03 6.11 -4.38
C THR A 47 16.21 7.00 -3.98
N SER A 48 16.01 8.29 -3.78
CA SER A 48 17.07 9.25 -3.45
C SER A 48 17.61 9.12 -2.00
N PHE A 49 16.83 8.52 -1.06
CA PHE A 49 17.22 8.39 0.35
C PHE A 49 17.96 7.07 0.68
N THR A 50 18.06 6.13 -0.26
CA THR A 50 18.45 4.73 0.04
C THR A 50 19.96 4.48 0.06
N LEU A 51 20.78 5.34 -0.53
CA LEU A 51 22.21 5.04 -0.74
C LEU A 51 23.12 5.25 0.50
N SER A 52 22.71 6.03 1.49
CA SER A 52 23.51 6.29 2.69
C SER A 52 23.19 5.38 3.90
N ASN A 53 22.18 4.52 3.79
CA ASN A 53 21.66 3.72 4.92
C ASN A 53 21.77 2.18 4.76
N ILE A 54 22.49 1.67 3.75
CA ILE A 54 22.47 0.23 3.44
C ILE A 54 23.07 -0.61 4.58
N GLU A 55 24.15 -0.16 5.22
CA GLU A 55 24.77 -0.93 6.32
C GLU A 55 23.98 -0.86 7.63
N LYS A 56 23.49 0.32 8.02
CA LYS A 56 22.61 0.46 9.19
C LYS A 56 21.28 -0.26 9.03
N ASN A 57 20.77 -0.35 7.80
CA ASN A 57 19.53 -1.07 7.49
C ASN A 57 19.69 -2.60 7.63
N ALA A 58 20.85 -3.17 7.36
CA ALA A 58 21.05 -4.61 7.46
C ALA A 58 20.97 -5.11 8.92
N GLU A 59 21.62 -4.44 9.86
CA GLU A 59 21.54 -4.78 11.30
C GLU A 59 20.14 -4.58 11.86
N THR A 60 19.51 -3.46 11.50
CA THR A 60 18.13 -3.16 11.91
C THR A 60 17.16 -4.20 11.37
N SER A 61 17.29 -4.58 10.09
CA SER A 61 16.46 -5.60 9.46
C SER A 61 16.61 -6.95 10.15
N GLN A 62 17.83 -7.37 10.46
CA GLN A 62 18.06 -8.63 11.17
C GLN A 62 17.43 -8.65 12.56
N LYS A 63 17.51 -7.53 13.30
CA LYS A 63 16.87 -7.39 14.60
C LYS A 63 15.35 -7.52 14.50
N ILE A 64 14.75 -6.83 13.53
CA ILE A 64 13.31 -6.86 13.30
C ILE A 64 12.84 -8.26 12.89
N ILE A 65 13.57 -8.94 12.02
CA ILE A 65 13.25 -10.31 11.63
C ILE A 65 13.27 -11.24 12.85
N LYS A 66 14.26 -11.10 13.76
CA LYS A 66 14.32 -11.88 15.01
C LYS A 66 13.11 -11.63 15.89
N GLU A 67 12.68 -10.36 16.04
CA GLU A 67 11.48 -10.00 16.81
C GLU A 67 10.22 -10.64 16.22
N ILE A 68 10.05 -10.59 14.90
CA ILE A 68 8.91 -11.18 14.20
C ILE A 68 8.90 -12.71 14.34
N ILE A 69 10.04 -13.36 14.16
CA ILE A 69 10.17 -14.82 14.33
C ILE A 69 9.85 -15.21 15.77
N SER A 70 10.36 -14.46 16.75
CA SER A 70 10.09 -14.70 18.17
C SER A 70 8.59 -14.60 18.46
N ALA A 71 7.91 -13.55 17.95
CA ALA A 71 6.48 -13.39 18.09
C ALA A 71 5.70 -14.53 17.43
N ALA A 72 6.01 -14.86 16.19
CA ALA A 72 5.35 -15.92 15.44
C ALA A 72 5.50 -17.29 16.12
N THR A 73 6.69 -17.59 16.61
CA THR A 73 6.98 -18.84 17.35
C THR A 73 6.19 -18.90 18.66
N SER A 74 6.13 -17.80 19.39
CA SER A 74 5.37 -17.71 20.65
C SER A 74 3.88 -17.90 20.42
N LEU A 75 3.31 -17.20 19.42
CA LEU A 75 1.90 -17.32 19.03
C LEU A 75 1.55 -18.74 18.58
N ALA A 76 2.41 -19.37 17.77
CA ALA A 76 2.22 -20.76 17.33
C ALA A 76 2.19 -21.74 18.50
N ARG A 77 3.11 -21.59 19.48
CA ARG A 77 3.12 -22.43 20.71
C ARG A 77 1.84 -22.28 21.53
N GLN A 78 1.29 -21.08 21.56
CA GLN A 78 0.04 -20.77 22.27
C GLN A 78 -1.21 -21.10 21.45
N LYS A 79 -1.05 -21.58 20.21
CA LYS A 79 -2.14 -21.84 19.24
C LYS A 79 -2.99 -20.60 18.97
N ILE A 80 -2.35 -19.43 18.98
CA ILE A 80 -2.98 -18.15 18.65
C ILE A 80 -2.71 -17.86 17.19
N GLY A 81 -3.76 -17.74 16.38
CA GLY A 81 -3.66 -17.37 14.98
C GLY A 81 -3.28 -15.90 14.81
N ALA A 82 -2.38 -15.60 13.87
CA ALA A 82 -1.97 -14.24 13.54
C ALA A 82 -1.83 -14.06 12.03
N LEU A 83 -2.06 -12.84 11.58
CA LEU A 83 -1.88 -12.44 10.18
C LEU A 83 -1.13 -11.11 10.14
N ILE A 84 0.06 -11.13 9.56
CA ILE A 84 0.94 -9.97 9.43
C ILE A 84 1.20 -9.73 7.94
N ILE A 85 0.96 -8.51 7.48
CA ILE A 85 1.16 -8.09 6.09
C ILE A 85 2.32 -7.08 6.04
N PHE A 86 3.28 -7.36 5.17
CA PHE A 86 4.40 -6.46 4.89
C PHE A 86 4.13 -5.70 3.60
N GLU A 87 3.88 -4.38 3.72
CA GLU A 87 3.75 -3.50 2.55
C GLU A 87 5.06 -3.42 1.80
N LYS A 88 5.00 -3.50 0.47
CA LYS A 88 6.16 -3.33 -0.42
C LYS A 88 6.00 -2.06 -1.26
N GLN A 89 5.85 -2.22 -2.59
CA GLN A 89 5.77 -1.08 -3.52
C GLN A 89 4.34 -0.53 -3.63
N ILE A 90 3.37 -1.43 -3.64
CA ILE A 90 1.95 -1.04 -3.69
C ILE A 90 1.51 -0.59 -2.29
N GLY A 91 1.10 0.68 -2.19
CA GLY A 91 0.65 1.26 -0.92
C GLY A 91 -0.65 0.63 -0.43
N LEU A 92 -0.74 0.36 0.88
CA LEU A 92 -1.89 -0.25 1.55
C LEU A 92 -2.64 0.75 2.43
N ASN A 93 -2.65 2.04 2.07
CA ASN A 93 -3.25 3.08 2.90
C ASN A 93 -4.74 2.81 3.21
N ASP A 94 -5.51 2.35 2.23
CA ASP A 94 -6.94 2.03 2.42
C ASP A 94 -7.13 0.91 3.45
N ILE A 95 -6.23 -0.08 3.46
CA ILE A 95 -6.23 -1.15 4.45
C ILE A 95 -5.83 -0.64 5.84
N ILE A 96 -4.79 0.20 5.91
CA ILE A 96 -4.34 0.84 7.16
C ILE A 96 -5.46 1.66 7.79
N GLU A 97 -6.24 2.37 6.99
CA GLU A 97 -7.36 3.20 7.46
C GLU A 97 -8.55 2.38 7.99
N SER A 98 -8.66 1.12 7.59
CA SER A 98 -9.70 0.21 8.11
C SER A 98 -9.43 -0.29 9.53
N GLY A 99 -8.19 -0.18 10.02
CA GLY A 99 -7.77 -0.63 11.33
C GLY A 99 -7.44 0.49 12.30
N THR A 100 -6.87 0.13 13.44
CA THR A 100 -6.37 1.07 14.45
C THR A 100 -4.92 1.43 14.15
N LYS A 101 -4.64 2.71 13.90
CA LYS A 101 -3.28 3.23 13.68
C LYS A 101 -2.46 3.13 14.95
N LEU A 102 -1.25 2.61 14.86
CA LEU A 102 -0.34 2.41 15.98
C LEU A 102 0.96 3.18 15.82
N ASP A 103 1.52 3.21 14.61
CA ASP A 103 2.80 3.85 14.27
C ASP A 103 3.92 3.51 15.27
N ALA A 104 4.03 2.24 15.63
CA ALA A 104 4.90 1.74 16.69
C ALA A 104 6.09 0.95 16.16
N ASN A 105 7.20 0.94 16.91
CA ASN A 105 8.34 0.08 16.64
C ASN A 105 7.97 -1.39 16.76
N ILE A 106 8.53 -2.23 15.87
CA ILE A 106 8.31 -3.67 15.91
C ILE A 106 9.04 -4.26 17.12
N SER A 107 8.29 -5.00 17.94
CA SER A 107 8.82 -5.84 19.00
C SER A 107 7.97 -7.09 19.14
N SER A 108 8.58 -8.18 19.56
CA SER A 108 7.87 -9.45 19.79
C SER A 108 6.75 -9.29 20.82
N GLY A 109 7.00 -8.52 21.88
CA GLY A 109 5.99 -8.24 22.90
C GLY A 109 4.78 -7.50 22.35
N LEU A 110 4.98 -6.48 21.51
CA LEU A 110 3.87 -5.75 20.87
C LEU A 110 3.05 -6.68 19.98
N LEU A 111 3.71 -7.42 19.08
CA LEU A 111 3.02 -8.33 18.17
C LEU A 111 2.23 -9.42 18.90
N ILE A 112 2.82 -10.01 19.96
CA ILE A 112 2.09 -11.01 20.78
C ILE A 112 0.85 -10.36 21.42
N ASN A 113 0.97 -9.19 22.03
CA ASN A 113 -0.14 -8.51 22.68
C ASN A 113 -1.26 -8.12 21.71
N ILE A 114 -0.94 -7.74 20.48
CA ILE A 114 -1.96 -7.42 19.48
C ILE A 114 -2.84 -8.64 19.20
N PHE A 115 -2.27 -9.85 19.09
CA PHE A 115 -3.00 -11.04 18.70
C PHE A 115 -3.58 -11.83 19.88
N ILE A 116 -3.44 -11.38 21.14
CA ILE A 116 -4.10 -12.00 22.28
C ILE A 116 -5.61 -12.01 22.03
N PRO A 117 -6.28 -13.18 22.12
CA PRO A 117 -7.72 -13.28 21.92
C PRO A 117 -8.51 -12.38 22.88
N ASN A 118 -9.67 -11.95 22.42
CA ASN A 118 -10.59 -11.07 23.17
C ASN A 118 -10.03 -9.66 23.47
N THR A 119 -9.04 -9.19 22.72
CA THR A 119 -8.57 -7.80 22.75
C THR A 119 -9.09 -7.05 21.51
N PRO A 120 -9.22 -5.71 21.54
CA PRO A 120 -9.76 -4.96 20.39
C PRO A 120 -8.94 -5.07 19.09
N LEU A 121 -7.66 -5.42 19.17
CA LEU A 121 -6.74 -5.41 18.03
C LEU A 121 -6.52 -6.78 17.39
N HIS A 122 -7.01 -7.87 18.00
CA HIS A 122 -6.68 -9.23 17.56
C HIS A 122 -7.43 -9.68 16.32
N ASP A 123 -8.56 -9.07 16.02
CA ASP A 123 -9.40 -9.44 14.88
C ASP A 123 -9.00 -8.61 13.65
N GLY A 124 -8.36 -9.28 12.72
CA GLY A 124 -7.83 -8.67 11.51
C GLY A 124 -6.33 -8.90 11.32
N ALA A 125 -5.73 -8.06 10.50
CA ALA A 125 -4.31 -8.12 10.18
C ALA A 125 -3.51 -6.97 10.81
N VAL A 126 -2.24 -7.23 11.04
CA VAL A 126 -1.24 -6.21 11.33
C VAL A 126 -0.55 -5.80 10.04
N ILE A 127 -0.47 -4.51 9.77
CA ILE A 127 0.26 -3.96 8.61
C ILE A 127 1.60 -3.39 9.06
N ILE A 128 2.66 -3.89 8.46
CA ILE A 128 4.04 -3.41 8.65
C ILE A 128 4.50 -2.69 7.39
N LYS A 129 5.04 -1.50 7.57
CA LYS A 129 5.62 -0.66 6.53
C LYS A 129 6.85 0.04 7.07
N ASP A 130 7.90 0.09 6.27
CA ASP A 130 9.15 0.81 6.59
C ASP A 130 9.65 0.50 8.03
N TYR A 131 9.69 -0.80 8.39
CA TYR A 131 10.10 -1.31 9.70
C TYR A 131 9.24 -0.85 10.89
N THR A 132 8.00 -0.43 10.63
CA THR A 132 7.09 0.10 11.65
C THR A 132 5.75 -0.65 11.57
N VAL A 133 5.15 -0.97 12.71
CA VAL A 133 3.75 -1.42 12.81
C VAL A 133 2.87 -0.21 12.56
N ARG A 134 2.23 -0.13 11.39
CA ARG A 134 1.38 1.00 11.01
C ARG A 134 0.00 0.93 11.63
N ALA A 135 -0.62 -0.24 11.56
CA ALA A 135 -1.95 -0.45 12.11
C ALA A 135 -2.16 -1.92 12.47
N ALA A 136 -3.16 -2.18 13.31
CA ALA A 136 -3.63 -3.50 13.68
C ALA A 136 -5.16 -3.58 13.61
N GLY A 137 -5.70 -4.81 13.57
CA GLY A 137 -7.14 -5.02 13.38
C GLY A 137 -7.61 -4.57 11.98
N CYS A 138 -6.75 -4.64 10.98
CA CYS A 138 -7.07 -4.21 9.63
C CYS A 138 -7.87 -5.27 8.89
N PHE A 139 -8.90 -4.83 8.14
CA PHE A 139 -9.72 -5.72 7.31
C PHE A 139 -9.09 -5.90 5.94
N LEU A 140 -8.92 -7.17 5.55
CA LEU A 140 -8.35 -7.55 4.25
C LEU A 140 -9.43 -8.11 3.33
N PRO A 141 -9.27 -7.93 2.01
CA PRO A 141 -10.10 -8.60 1.04
C PRO A 141 -9.89 -10.12 1.13
N LEU A 142 -10.97 -10.89 1.09
CA LEU A 142 -10.89 -12.33 1.00
C LEU A 142 -10.74 -12.75 -0.46
N THR A 143 -9.99 -13.82 -0.69
CA THR A 143 -9.96 -14.42 -2.04
C THR A 143 -11.31 -14.99 -2.43
N GLU A 144 -11.69 -14.79 -3.68
CA GLU A 144 -12.90 -15.35 -4.29
C GLU A 144 -12.62 -16.70 -4.99
N ASN A 145 -11.41 -17.23 -4.87
CA ASN A 145 -11.02 -18.47 -5.52
C ASN A 145 -11.73 -19.67 -4.90
N ASN A 146 -12.72 -20.20 -5.61
CA ASN A 146 -13.52 -21.36 -5.21
C ASN A 146 -12.79 -22.72 -5.29
N LEU A 147 -11.57 -22.74 -5.87
CA LEU A 147 -10.74 -23.96 -5.95
C LEU A 147 -10.00 -24.24 -4.65
N LEU A 148 -9.99 -23.31 -3.72
CA LEU A 148 -9.36 -23.51 -2.42
C LEU A 148 -10.21 -24.43 -1.54
N SER A 149 -9.54 -25.32 -0.80
CA SER A 149 -10.21 -26.21 0.16
C SER A 149 -11.10 -25.42 1.11
N LYS A 150 -12.26 -25.97 1.43
CA LYS A 150 -13.21 -25.38 2.41
C LYS A 150 -12.63 -25.33 3.83
N ASP A 151 -11.60 -26.10 4.10
CA ASP A 151 -10.94 -26.17 5.41
C ASP A 151 -9.96 -25.02 5.68
N ILE A 152 -9.72 -24.17 4.66
CA ILE A 152 -8.85 -23.00 4.81
C ILE A 152 -9.55 -21.92 5.62
N GLY A 153 -8.97 -21.56 6.78
CA GLY A 153 -9.50 -20.52 7.66
C GLY A 153 -9.52 -19.11 7.05
N THR A 154 -10.30 -18.23 7.66
CA THR A 154 -10.49 -16.85 7.18
C THR A 154 -9.19 -16.06 7.04
N ARG A 155 -8.22 -16.23 7.96
CA ARG A 155 -6.90 -15.58 7.88
C ARG A 155 -6.11 -16.00 6.64
N HIS A 156 -6.16 -17.27 6.28
CA HIS A 156 -5.52 -17.75 5.06
C HIS A 156 -6.18 -17.17 3.80
N ARG A 157 -7.51 -17.14 3.76
CA ARG A 157 -8.26 -16.51 2.65
C ARG A 157 -7.97 -15.04 2.51
N ALA A 158 -7.84 -14.33 3.64
CA ALA A 158 -7.46 -12.93 3.67
C ALA A 158 -6.02 -12.69 3.18
N ALA A 159 -5.08 -13.54 3.59
CA ALA A 159 -3.70 -13.47 3.11
C ALA A 159 -3.61 -13.67 1.61
N ILE A 160 -4.28 -14.68 1.07
CA ILE A 160 -4.32 -14.95 -0.38
C ILE A 160 -4.96 -13.77 -1.11
N GLY A 161 -6.15 -13.31 -0.66
CA GLY A 161 -6.84 -12.17 -1.28
C GLY A 161 -6.00 -10.89 -1.29
N MET A 162 -5.17 -10.69 -0.26
CA MET A 162 -4.25 -9.55 -0.21
C MET A 162 -3.10 -9.71 -1.22
N THR A 163 -2.53 -10.90 -1.36
CA THR A 163 -1.45 -11.16 -2.33
C THR A 163 -1.94 -11.19 -3.78
N GLU A 164 -3.21 -11.44 -4.03
CA GLU A 164 -3.84 -11.32 -5.36
C GLU A 164 -3.97 -9.85 -5.81
N LYS A 165 -4.14 -8.92 -4.85
CA LYS A 165 -4.40 -7.49 -5.12
C LYS A 165 -3.18 -6.58 -4.95
N SER A 166 -2.09 -7.09 -4.39
CA SER A 166 -0.88 -6.31 -4.13
C SER A 166 0.37 -7.18 -4.21
N ASP A 167 1.53 -6.53 -4.16
CA ASP A 167 2.84 -7.18 -4.05
C ASP A 167 3.28 -7.42 -2.60
N ALA A 168 2.35 -7.26 -1.65
CA ALA A 168 2.62 -7.46 -0.23
C ALA A 168 2.99 -8.91 0.09
N VAL A 169 3.78 -9.08 1.16
CA VAL A 169 4.10 -10.40 1.72
C VAL A 169 3.21 -10.65 2.93
N ALA A 170 2.60 -11.82 2.99
CA ALA A 170 1.76 -12.24 4.10
C ALA A 170 2.43 -13.32 4.94
N LEU A 171 2.49 -13.12 6.26
CA LEU A 171 2.91 -14.10 7.25
C LEU A 171 1.69 -14.54 8.05
N ILE A 172 1.44 -15.85 8.08
CA ILE A 172 0.31 -16.46 8.79
C ILE A 172 0.84 -17.36 9.89
N VAL A 173 0.25 -17.27 11.06
CA VAL A 173 0.41 -18.21 12.16
C VAL A 173 -0.96 -18.86 12.40
N SER A 174 -1.01 -20.20 12.40
CA SER A 174 -2.24 -20.98 12.60
C SER A 174 -1.96 -22.23 13.46
#